data_83ffb88e2a0e174fee5645ffb617e046
#
_entry.id   83ffb88e2a0e174fee5645ffb617e046
#
_cell.length_a   1.000
_cell.length_b   1.000
_cell.length_c   1.000
_cell.angle_alpha   90.00
_cell.angle_beta   90.00
_cell.angle_gamma   90.00
#
_symmetry.space_group_name_H-M   'P 1'
#
loop_
_entity.id
_entity.type
_entity.pdbx_description
1 polymer ?
#
loop_
_entity_poly.entity_id
_entity_poly.type
_entity_poly.pdbx_seq_one_letter_code
_entity_poly.pdbx_strand_id
1 'polypeptide(L)'
;MSGPTAEATTSDRGSVRSGQITVRCPATGEVVGTVPNLDREGIAGQCADLRRAQPAWESLGPQGRSIHLLRWLDWLLDNERRLLMLVQKETGKSWADASMEMSVVVDVINYFAANAAAFLQDRHVKPAGPANSLRRLRVQVRPHQLVGLITPWNGPLAGPMMDVVGALTAGAAVISKPSEVTPLAWSEAVRGWRDEIGAPPVLDVATGTGDAGSAVVDQADMVMFTGSVRTGRAIAVRCAERLIPCSLELGGKDALIVLADADLERAAGAAVWGGMTNSGQACVGVERVYVEAPVYDEFVELVTGKVSALRQGMDAPGSFASDIGAMVTTAQVDIVADHVADAVAKGARVLVGGQRGAGNTFQPTVLVDVDHSMRCMREETFGPTLAIMRVDDEDEAIAMANDSEYGLSSSLWTRDRARAERLSRRIEAGSVSVNNALVATFQMPVPMGGWKNSGLGSRFGGAAGVLKYCRQQSVVEERFTPKSEPMWYPVNPTRSRLMSRAVRFLGAHDWRRRLDLRGRR
;
A
#
# COMPACT_ATOMS: atom_id res chain seq x y z
N MET A 1 -10.15 23.78 4.09
CA MET A 1 -9.27 24.29 3.01
C MET A 1 -8.03 23.45 3.07
N SER A 2 -7.81 22.56 2.11
CA SER A 2 -6.63 21.68 2.05
C SER A 2 -5.39 22.54 1.81
N GLY A 3 -4.42 22.49 2.74
CA GLY A 3 -3.12 23.12 2.60
C GLY A 3 -2.36 22.58 1.37
N PRO A 4 -1.40 23.31 0.85
CA PRO A 4 -0.63 22.88 -0.31
C PRO A 4 0.31 21.74 0.09
N THR A 5 0.02 20.53 -0.37
CA THR A 5 1.08 19.51 -0.49
C THR A 5 2.04 20.01 -1.56
N ALA A 6 3.30 20.25 -1.17
CA ALA A 6 4.30 20.76 -2.09
C ALA A 6 4.44 19.85 -3.31
N GLU A 7 4.23 20.41 -4.50
CA GLU A 7 4.82 19.83 -5.70
C GLU A 7 6.33 19.98 -5.57
N ALA A 8 7.09 18.92 -5.88
CA ALA A 8 8.53 19.04 -6.03
C ALA A 8 8.82 20.28 -6.91
N THR A 9 9.64 21.18 -6.40
CA THR A 9 10.07 22.34 -7.19
C THR A 9 10.79 21.86 -8.45
N THR A 10 10.86 22.67 -9.47
CA THR A 10 11.53 22.30 -10.75
C THR A 10 13.00 21.91 -10.58
N SER A 11 13.61 22.20 -9.41
CA SER A 11 14.96 21.75 -9.05
C SER A 11 15.04 20.30 -8.58
N ASP A 12 13.96 19.75 -8.02
CA ASP A 12 13.90 18.38 -7.50
C ASP A 12 13.34 17.36 -8.52
N ARG A 13 12.61 17.84 -9.51
CA ARG A 13 12.28 17.05 -10.69
C ARG A 13 13.57 16.87 -11.47
N GLY A 14 14.10 15.63 -11.56
CA GLY A 14 15.30 15.34 -12.33
C GLY A 14 15.33 16.19 -13.60
N SER A 15 16.41 16.91 -13.87
CA SER A 15 16.44 17.89 -14.97
C SER A 15 16.10 17.20 -16.29
N VAL A 16 14.89 17.45 -16.81
CA VAL A 16 14.45 16.91 -18.11
C VAL A 16 15.16 17.72 -19.19
N ARG A 17 16.19 17.14 -19.78
CA ARG A 17 16.83 17.68 -20.98
C ARG A 17 16.68 16.64 -22.10
N SER A 18 16.24 17.05 -23.28
CA SER A 18 16.23 16.25 -24.53
C SER A 18 15.70 14.81 -24.37
N GLY A 19 14.53 14.62 -23.74
CA GLY A 19 13.90 13.30 -23.64
C GLY A 19 14.48 12.35 -22.60
N GLN A 20 15.35 12.83 -21.69
CA GLN A 20 15.91 12.05 -20.59
C GLN A 20 15.68 12.70 -19.22
N ILE A 21 15.57 11.88 -18.18
CA ILE A 21 15.51 12.27 -16.77
C ILE A 21 16.85 11.94 -16.13
N THR A 22 17.49 12.92 -15.51
CA THR A 22 18.75 12.75 -14.78
C THR A 22 18.44 12.53 -13.29
N VAL A 23 18.86 11.40 -12.74
CA VAL A 23 18.71 11.05 -11.32
C VAL A 23 19.96 11.49 -10.56
N ARG A 24 19.75 12.15 -9.41
CA ARG A 24 20.83 12.62 -8.54
C ARG A 24 20.70 12.04 -7.14
N CYS A 25 21.85 11.79 -6.52
CA CYS A 25 21.91 11.42 -5.11
C CYS A 25 21.52 12.62 -4.23
N PRO A 26 20.47 12.54 -3.40
CA PRO A 26 20.06 13.67 -2.57
C PRO A 26 21.07 14.01 -1.45
N ALA A 27 21.90 13.03 -1.06
CA ALA A 27 22.91 13.24 -0.02
C ALA A 27 24.16 13.98 -0.54
N THR A 28 24.55 13.76 -1.82
CA THR A 28 25.81 14.29 -2.38
C THR A 28 25.61 15.23 -3.57
N GLY A 29 24.44 15.24 -4.20
CA GLY A 29 24.15 15.97 -5.44
C GLY A 29 24.74 15.33 -6.71
N GLU A 30 25.51 14.25 -6.60
CA GLU A 30 26.13 13.56 -7.73
C GLU A 30 25.08 12.91 -8.65
N VAL A 31 25.39 12.87 -9.95
CA VAL A 31 24.56 12.15 -10.91
C VAL A 31 24.73 10.66 -10.70
N VAL A 32 23.63 9.95 -10.46
CA VAL A 32 23.59 8.49 -10.29
C VAL A 32 23.39 7.80 -11.63
N GLY A 33 22.52 8.34 -12.48
CA GLY A 33 22.22 7.79 -13.78
C GLY A 33 21.15 8.60 -14.52
N THR A 34 20.73 8.09 -15.67
CA THR A 34 19.67 8.66 -16.48
C THR A 34 18.69 7.60 -16.93
N VAL A 35 17.42 7.98 -17.12
CA VAL A 35 16.38 7.14 -17.73
C VAL A 35 15.66 7.92 -18.84
N PRO A 36 15.08 7.24 -19.84
CA PRO A 36 14.22 7.89 -20.82
C PRO A 36 13.04 8.61 -20.17
N ASN A 37 12.62 9.74 -20.71
CA ASN A 37 11.32 10.35 -20.40
C ASN A 37 10.36 9.97 -21.53
N LEU A 38 9.61 8.89 -21.32
CA LEU A 38 8.72 8.34 -22.34
C LEU A 38 7.50 9.23 -22.51
N ASP A 39 7.11 9.40 -23.77
CA ASP A 39 5.88 10.07 -24.15
C ASP A 39 4.68 9.10 -24.16
N ARG A 40 3.49 9.62 -24.43
CA ARG A 40 2.24 8.85 -24.49
C ARG A 40 2.26 7.76 -25.55
N GLU A 41 2.89 8.00 -26.70
CA GLU A 41 2.97 7.04 -27.81
C GLU A 41 3.88 5.87 -27.44
N GLY A 42 5.04 6.13 -26.87
CA GLY A 42 5.96 5.10 -26.37
C GLY A 42 5.32 4.21 -25.32
N ILE A 43 4.59 4.81 -24.36
CA ILE A 43 3.86 4.06 -23.31
C ILE A 43 2.72 3.23 -23.93
N ALA A 44 1.98 3.76 -24.89
CA ALA A 44 0.93 3.01 -25.59
C ALA A 44 1.52 1.80 -26.34
N GLY A 45 2.68 1.96 -26.95
CA GLY A 45 3.43 0.88 -27.59
C GLY A 45 3.81 -0.23 -26.61
N GLN A 46 4.44 0.12 -25.46
CA GLN A 46 4.77 -0.83 -24.41
C GLN A 46 3.51 -1.58 -23.91
N CYS A 47 2.42 -0.87 -23.67
CA CYS A 47 1.16 -1.46 -23.21
C CYS A 47 0.58 -2.44 -24.24
N ALA A 48 0.69 -2.14 -25.54
CA ALA A 48 0.25 -3.04 -26.61
C ALA A 48 1.08 -4.33 -26.64
N ASP A 49 2.40 -4.23 -26.42
CA ASP A 49 3.30 -5.38 -26.38
C ASP A 49 2.99 -6.28 -25.16
N LEU A 50 2.81 -5.67 -23.98
CA LEU A 50 2.41 -6.36 -22.76
C LEU A 50 1.07 -7.12 -22.93
N ARG A 51 0.09 -6.48 -23.57
CA ARG A 51 -1.21 -7.13 -23.86
C ARG A 51 -1.07 -8.31 -24.81
N ARG A 52 -0.16 -8.25 -25.80
CA ARG A 52 0.12 -9.40 -26.69
C ARG A 52 0.74 -10.57 -25.94
N ALA A 53 1.59 -10.30 -24.95
CA ALA A 53 2.28 -11.34 -24.18
C ALA A 53 1.40 -11.97 -23.08
N GLN A 54 0.43 -11.23 -22.55
CA GLN A 54 -0.35 -11.64 -21.38
C GLN A 54 -1.08 -12.99 -21.53
N PRO A 55 -1.72 -13.36 -22.65
CA PRO A 55 -2.41 -14.64 -22.76
C PRO A 55 -1.49 -15.85 -22.56
N ALA A 56 -0.23 -15.77 -23.03
CA ALA A 56 0.75 -16.82 -22.81
C ALA A 56 1.14 -16.92 -21.33
N TRP A 57 1.26 -15.80 -20.63
CA TRP A 57 1.49 -15.75 -19.19
C TRP A 57 0.32 -16.35 -18.39
N GLU A 58 -0.92 -15.98 -18.71
CA GLU A 58 -2.12 -16.54 -18.08
C GLU A 58 -2.17 -18.07 -18.24
N SER A 59 -1.82 -18.57 -19.44
CA SER A 59 -1.88 -20.00 -19.76
C SER A 59 -0.90 -20.88 -19.00
N LEU A 60 0.17 -20.31 -18.42
CA LEU A 60 1.11 -21.04 -17.54
C LEU A 60 0.45 -21.56 -16.26
N GLY A 61 -0.72 -21.02 -15.90
CA GLY A 61 -1.36 -21.32 -14.63
C GLY A 61 -0.58 -20.76 -13.42
N PRO A 62 -1.16 -20.85 -12.21
CA PRO A 62 -0.53 -20.28 -11.01
C PRO A 62 0.86 -20.86 -10.71
N GLN A 63 1.02 -22.19 -10.82
CA GLN A 63 2.29 -22.88 -10.56
C GLN A 63 3.38 -22.49 -11.56
N GLY A 64 3.04 -22.42 -12.85
CA GLY A 64 4.01 -22.01 -13.89
C GLY A 64 4.49 -20.58 -13.67
N ARG A 65 3.59 -19.69 -13.28
CA ARG A 65 3.96 -18.30 -12.95
C ARG A 65 4.85 -18.21 -11.71
N SER A 66 4.57 -19.00 -10.66
CA SER A 66 5.40 -19.06 -9.45
C SER A 66 6.85 -19.45 -9.75
N ILE A 67 7.10 -20.35 -10.72
CA ILE A 67 8.47 -20.71 -11.12
C ILE A 67 9.25 -19.50 -11.62
N HIS A 68 8.65 -18.64 -12.43
CA HIS A 68 9.31 -17.43 -12.93
C HIS A 68 9.52 -16.39 -11.82
N LEU A 69 8.56 -16.24 -10.90
CA LEU A 69 8.72 -15.34 -9.75
C LEU A 69 9.87 -15.79 -8.84
N LEU A 70 10.02 -17.08 -8.57
CA LEU A 70 11.13 -17.61 -7.78
C LEU A 70 12.48 -17.48 -8.50
N ARG A 71 12.55 -17.69 -9.83
CA ARG A 71 13.75 -17.40 -10.61
C ARG A 71 14.14 -15.93 -10.57
N TRP A 72 13.13 -15.04 -10.58
CA TRP A 72 13.39 -13.62 -10.42
C TRP A 72 13.92 -13.30 -9.02
N LEU A 73 13.39 -13.93 -7.98
CA LEU A 73 13.91 -13.80 -6.63
C LEU A 73 15.39 -14.22 -6.54
N ASP A 74 15.73 -15.38 -7.11
CA ASP A 74 17.13 -15.83 -7.14
C ASP A 74 18.04 -14.80 -7.82
N TRP A 75 17.61 -14.27 -8.98
CA TRP A 75 18.36 -13.23 -9.68
C TRP A 75 18.49 -11.94 -8.85
N LEU A 76 17.42 -11.51 -8.16
CA LEU A 76 17.42 -10.34 -7.29
C LEU A 76 18.42 -10.51 -6.14
N LEU A 77 18.48 -11.69 -5.54
CA LEU A 77 19.42 -12.02 -4.47
C LEU A 77 20.87 -12.07 -4.98
N ASP A 78 21.11 -12.67 -6.14
CA ASP A 78 22.44 -12.70 -6.76
C ASP A 78 22.94 -11.27 -7.10
N ASN A 79 22.04 -10.34 -7.32
CA ASN A 79 22.32 -8.94 -7.63
C ASN A 79 22.03 -7.97 -6.47
N GLU A 80 21.76 -8.49 -5.27
CA GLU A 80 21.34 -7.72 -4.10
C GLU A 80 22.22 -6.49 -3.86
N ARG A 81 23.52 -6.67 -3.73
CA ARG A 81 24.44 -5.56 -3.43
C ARG A 81 24.34 -4.44 -4.48
N ARG A 82 24.24 -4.78 -5.76
CA ARG A 82 24.13 -3.81 -6.85
C ARG A 82 22.81 -3.05 -6.79
N LEU A 83 21.70 -3.75 -6.55
CA LEU A 83 20.36 -3.16 -6.45
C LEU A 83 20.29 -2.24 -5.22
N LEU A 84 20.77 -2.67 -4.06
CA LEU A 84 20.77 -1.87 -2.84
C LEU A 84 21.68 -0.64 -2.95
N MET A 85 22.79 -0.73 -3.67
CA MET A 85 23.63 0.45 -3.98
C MET A 85 22.88 1.48 -4.86
N LEU A 86 22.05 1.02 -5.80
CA LEU A 86 21.20 1.92 -6.59
C LEU A 86 20.12 2.56 -5.69
N VAL A 87 19.42 1.75 -4.88
CA VAL A 87 18.45 2.26 -3.89
C VAL A 87 19.10 3.33 -3.01
N GLN A 88 20.25 3.03 -2.41
CA GLN A 88 20.94 3.97 -1.54
C GLN A 88 21.33 5.27 -2.27
N LYS A 89 21.89 5.16 -3.47
CA LYS A 89 22.37 6.33 -4.21
C LYS A 89 21.23 7.22 -4.69
N GLU A 90 20.13 6.66 -5.19
CA GLU A 90 19.02 7.47 -5.70
C GLU A 90 18.12 8.03 -4.58
N THR A 91 18.18 7.47 -3.36
CA THR A 91 17.38 7.96 -2.22
C THR A 91 18.19 8.70 -1.16
N GLY A 92 19.51 8.50 -1.10
CA GLY A 92 20.36 9.06 -0.05
C GLY A 92 20.19 8.41 1.33
N LYS A 93 19.45 7.29 1.44
CA LYS A 93 19.20 6.62 2.72
C LYS A 93 20.45 5.92 3.28
N SER A 94 20.42 5.56 4.56
CA SER A 94 21.44 4.71 5.18
C SER A 94 21.49 3.34 4.52
N TRP A 95 22.61 2.63 4.66
CA TRP A 95 22.69 1.25 4.17
C TRP A 95 21.72 0.32 4.91
N ALA A 96 21.47 0.59 6.19
CA ALA A 96 20.50 -0.15 6.99
C ALA A 96 19.08 -0.05 6.38
N ASP A 97 18.61 1.18 6.10
CA ASP A 97 17.29 1.39 5.48
C ASP A 97 17.22 0.82 4.05
N ALA A 98 18.31 0.92 3.27
CA ALA A 98 18.35 0.32 1.94
C ALA A 98 18.23 -1.21 1.99
N SER A 99 18.92 -1.86 2.94
CA SER A 99 18.93 -3.31 3.10
C SER A 99 17.55 -3.88 3.49
N MET A 100 16.72 -3.11 4.20
CA MET A 100 15.36 -3.52 4.54
C MET A 100 14.47 -3.74 3.31
N GLU A 101 14.72 -3.05 2.19
CA GLU A 101 13.92 -3.22 0.99
C GLU A 101 14.02 -4.63 0.42
N MET A 102 15.20 -5.27 0.47
CA MET A 102 15.36 -6.65 0.00
C MET A 102 14.60 -7.65 0.88
N SER A 103 14.52 -7.43 2.18
CA SER A 103 13.72 -8.30 3.06
C SER A 103 12.25 -8.32 2.65
N VAL A 104 11.68 -7.17 2.30
CA VAL A 104 10.30 -7.07 1.80
C VAL A 104 10.14 -7.81 0.47
N VAL A 105 11.11 -7.67 -0.44
CA VAL A 105 11.12 -8.37 -1.75
C VAL A 105 11.05 -9.88 -1.56
N VAL A 106 11.90 -10.42 -0.68
CA VAL A 106 11.98 -11.87 -0.38
C VAL A 106 10.63 -12.37 0.17
N ASP A 107 10.09 -11.67 1.16
CA ASP A 107 8.85 -12.08 1.83
C ASP A 107 7.65 -12.06 0.87
N VAL A 108 7.53 -11.01 0.06
CA VAL A 108 6.41 -10.85 -0.87
C VAL A 108 6.43 -11.92 -1.97
N ILE A 109 7.59 -12.15 -2.60
CA ILE A 109 7.69 -13.14 -3.67
C ILE A 109 7.43 -14.55 -3.13
N ASN A 110 8.07 -14.93 -2.02
CA ASN A 110 7.87 -16.24 -1.41
C ASN A 110 6.41 -16.47 -1.01
N TYR A 111 5.79 -15.49 -0.36
CA TYR A 111 4.41 -15.61 0.09
C TYR A 111 3.44 -15.83 -1.07
N PHE A 112 3.47 -15.00 -2.11
CA PHE A 112 2.56 -15.12 -3.23
C PHE A 112 2.86 -16.34 -4.11
N ALA A 113 4.13 -16.68 -4.34
CA ALA A 113 4.50 -17.87 -5.09
C ALA A 113 4.02 -19.16 -4.41
N ALA A 114 4.13 -19.26 -3.08
CA ALA A 114 3.69 -20.42 -2.32
C ALA A 114 2.16 -20.59 -2.31
N ASN A 115 1.40 -19.49 -2.34
CA ASN A 115 -0.06 -19.50 -2.16
C ASN A 115 -0.85 -19.30 -3.46
N ALA A 116 -0.19 -19.05 -4.59
CA ALA A 116 -0.82 -18.68 -5.86
C ALA A 116 -1.94 -19.64 -6.28
N ALA A 117 -1.70 -20.96 -6.20
CA ALA A 117 -2.66 -21.98 -6.60
C ALA A 117 -3.92 -21.98 -5.73
N ALA A 118 -3.74 -21.81 -4.41
CA ALA A 118 -4.87 -21.78 -3.47
C ALA A 118 -5.71 -20.50 -3.64
N PHE A 119 -5.06 -19.37 -3.90
CA PHE A 119 -5.74 -18.07 -4.03
C PHE A 119 -6.55 -17.96 -5.33
N LEU A 120 -6.11 -18.61 -6.40
CA LEU A 120 -6.67 -18.46 -7.74
C LEU A 120 -7.54 -19.64 -8.17
N GLN A 121 -7.81 -20.60 -7.29
CA GLN A 121 -8.69 -21.71 -7.62
C GLN A 121 -10.14 -21.26 -7.82
N ASP A 122 -10.81 -21.86 -8.80
CA ASP A 122 -12.25 -21.69 -8.99
C ASP A 122 -13.03 -22.15 -7.75
N ARG A 123 -14.02 -21.37 -7.34
CA ARG A 123 -14.85 -21.68 -6.18
C ARG A 123 -16.15 -22.34 -6.61
N HIS A 124 -16.41 -23.56 -6.14
CA HIS A 124 -17.72 -24.20 -6.26
C HIS A 124 -18.65 -23.72 -5.15
N VAL A 125 -19.79 -23.18 -5.53
CA VAL A 125 -20.76 -22.58 -4.60
C VAL A 125 -22.03 -23.44 -4.57
N LYS A 126 -22.60 -23.63 -3.39
CA LYS A 126 -23.89 -24.33 -3.27
C LYS A 126 -25.01 -23.43 -3.79
N PRO A 127 -25.91 -23.97 -4.63
CA PRO A 127 -27.09 -23.24 -5.06
C PRO A 127 -27.96 -22.80 -3.88
N ALA A 128 -28.52 -21.60 -3.96
CA ALA A 128 -29.47 -21.10 -2.97
C ALA A 128 -30.90 -21.50 -3.35
N GLY A 129 -31.58 -22.13 -2.42
CA GLY A 129 -32.98 -22.53 -2.55
C GLY A 129 -33.20 -23.77 -3.43
N PRO A 130 -34.33 -24.45 -3.22
CA PRO A 130 -34.62 -25.74 -3.86
C PRO A 130 -34.82 -25.63 -5.39
N ALA A 131 -35.33 -24.51 -5.89
CA ALA A 131 -35.53 -24.32 -7.34
C ALA A 131 -34.21 -24.26 -8.12
N ASN A 132 -33.09 -23.93 -7.46
CA ASN A 132 -31.78 -23.87 -8.08
C ASN A 132 -30.89 -25.11 -7.79
N SER A 133 -31.36 -26.06 -6.99
CA SER A 133 -30.58 -27.24 -6.55
C SER A 133 -30.07 -28.13 -7.68
N LEU A 134 -30.70 -28.06 -8.85
CA LEU A 134 -30.31 -28.78 -10.05
C LEU A 134 -29.17 -28.13 -10.85
N ARG A 135 -28.64 -26.99 -10.38
CA ARG A 135 -27.54 -26.28 -11.03
C ARG A 135 -26.22 -26.53 -10.34
N ARG A 136 -25.14 -26.46 -11.12
CA ARG A 136 -23.77 -26.34 -10.61
C ARG A 136 -23.35 -24.89 -10.72
N LEU A 137 -22.89 -24.32 -9.61
CA LEU A 137 -22.42 -22.95 -9.57
C LEU A 137 -20.92 -22.93 -9.38
N ARG A 138 -20.23 -22.18 -10.22
CA ARG A 138 -18.79 -21.95 -10.14
C ARG A 138 -18.49 -20.46 -10.31
N VAL A 139 -17.60 -19.95 -9.48
CA VAL A 139 -17.01 -18.63 -9.65
C VAL A 139 -15.60 -18.83 -10.18
N GLN A 140 -15.38 -18.41 -11.41
CA GLN A 140 -14.07 -18.42 -12.05
C GLN A 140 -13.36 -17.09 -11.79
N VAL A 141 -12.04 -17.16 -11.67
CA VAL A 141 -11.17 -16.00 -11.46
C VAL A 141 -10.36 -15.76 -12.74
N ARG A 142 -10.49 -14.58 -13.32
CA ARG A 142 -9.78 -14.18 -14.54
C ARG A 142 -8.98 -12.89 -14.31
N PRO A 143 -7.68 -12.82 -14.62
CA PRO A 143 -6.90 -11.61 -14.45
C PRO A 143 -7.43 -10.46 -15.30
N HIS A 144 -7.18 -9.23 -14.87
CA HIS A 144 -7.15 -8.09 -15.79
C HIS A 144 -6.00 -8.29 -16.76
N GLN A 145 -6.18 -7.91 -18.02
CA GLN A 145 -5.15 -8.14 -19.03
C GLN A 145 -3.92 -7.28 -18.76
N LEU A 146 -4.11 -6.00 -18.43
CA LEU A 146 -3.04 -5.06 -18.15
C LEU A 146 -3.31 -4.28 -16.85
N VAL A 147 -2.41 -4.38 -15.89
CA VAL A 147 -2.40 -3.61 -14.66
C VAL A 147 -1.41 -2.45 -14.79
N GLY A 148 -1.87 -1.23 -14.54
CA GLY A 148 -1.03 -0.05 -14.39
C GLY A 148 -0.63 0.11 -12.92
N LEU A 149 0.67 0.16 -12.65
CA LEU A 149 1.22 0.36 -11.32
C LEU A 149 1.98 1.68 -11.26
N ILE A 150 1.67 2.55 -10.30
CA ILE A 150 2.35 3.84 -10.13
C ILE A 150 2.82 3.92 -8.67
N THR A 151 4.13 4.14 -8.46
CA THR A 151 4.76 4.10 -7.14
C THR A 151 5.55 5.36 -6.81
N PRO A 152 5.63 5.70 -5.51
CA PRO A 152 6.37 6.86 -5.03
C PRO A 152 7.88 6.58 -4.95
N TRP A 153 8.61 7.58 -4.48
CA TRP A 153 10.06 7.62 -4.44
C TRP A 153 10.71 7.04 -3.17
N ASN A 154 9.95 6.80 -2.11
CA ASN A 154 10.51 6.50 -0.78
C ASN A 154 10.98 5.05 -0.58
N GLY A 155 10.46 4.11 -1.37
CA GLY A 155 10.84 2.69 -1.39
C GLY A 155 10.94 2.18 -2.81
N PRO A 156 12.00 2.55 -3.57
CA PRO A 156 12.03 2.36 -5.02
C PRO A 156 12.12 0.90 -5.48
N LEU A 157 12.54 -0.02 -4.62
CA LEU A 157 12.56 -1.45 -4.92
C LEU A 157 11.39 -2.18 -4.23
N ALA A 158 11.23 -2.00 -2.92
CA ALA A 158 10.19 -2.67 -2.14
C ALA A 158 8.78 -2.21 -2.52
N GLY A 159 8.58 -0.92 -2.73
CA GLY A 159 7.27 -0.33 -3.07
C GLY A 159 6.62 -0.96 -4.30
N PRO A 160 7.27 -0.93 -5.47
CA PRO A 160 6.74 -1.61 -6.65
C PRO A 160 6.59 -3.12 -6.47
N MET A 161 7.53 -3.77 -5.78
CA MET A 161 7.53 -5.22 -5.58
C MET A 161 6.29 -5.70 -4.81
N MET A 162 5.87 -4.94 -3.78
CA MET A 162 4.68 -5.27 -2.99
C MET A 162 3.41 -5.42 -3.84
N ASP A 163 3.33 -4.76 -4.98
CA ASP A 163 2.13 -4.75 -5.82
C ASP A 163 2.30 -5.55 -7.14
N VAL A 164 3.48 -5.45 -7.79
CA VAL A 164 3.78 -6.15 -9.04
C VAL A 164 3.65 -7.66 -8.87
N VAL A 165 4.18 -8.21 -7.77
CA VAL A 165 4.15 -9.67 -7.52
C VAL A 165 2.72 -10.19 -7.45
N GLY A 166 1.82 -9.46 -6.77
CA GLY A 166 0.40 -9.82 -6.71
C GLY A 166 -0.27 -9.82 -8.10
N ALA A 167 0.01 -8.82 -8.93
CA ALA A 167 -0.55 -8.71 -10.29
C ALA A 167 0.00 -9.79 -11.23
N LEU A 168 1.31 -10.06 -11.19
CA LEU A 168 1.93 -11.15 -11.95
C LEU A 168 1.41 -12.53 -11.49
N THR A 169 1.27 -12.73 -10.18
CA THR A 169 0.67 -13.95 -9.61
C THR A 169 -0.74 -14.17 -10.13
N ALA A 170 -1.56 -13.12 -10.20
CA ALA A 170 -2.92 -13.18 -10.78
C ALA A 170 -2.92 -13.62 -12.25
N GLY A 171 -1.84 -13.37 -12.99
CA GLY A 171 -1.71 -13.66 -14.42
C GLY A 171 -1.90 -12.42 -15.30
N ALA A 172 -1.87 -11.22 -14.73
CA ALA A 172 -1.89 -9.97 -15.48
C ALA A 172 -0.51 -9.64 -16.06
N ALA A 173 -0.49 -8.88 -17.15
CA ALA A 173 0.68 -8.12 -17.54
C ALA A 173 0.71 -6.81 -16.76
N VAL A 174 1.90 -6.25 -16.52
CA VAL A 174 2.10 -5.07 -15.70
C VAL A 174 2.95 -4.03 -16.41
N ILE A 175 2.41 -2.82 -16.52
CA ILE A 175 3.18 -1.61 -16.85
C ILE A 175 3.39 -0.83 -15.55
N SER A 176 4.65 -0.68 -15.11
CA SER A 176 4.99 -0.01 -13.86
C SER A 176 5.62 1.35 -14.11
N LYS A 177 5.09 2.40 -13.47
CA LYS A 177 5.65 3.76 -13.51
C LYS A 177 6.23 4.10 -12.13
N PRO A 178 7.55 3.93 -11.92
CA PRO A 178 8.22 4.43 -10.72
C PRO A 178 8.23 5.96 -10.70
N SER A 179 8.47 6.55 -9.52
CA SER A 179 8.73 7.99 -9.46
C SER A 179 9.92 8.37 -10.34
N GLU A 180 9.84 9.52 -11.00
CA GLU A 180 10.94 10.12 -11.76
C GLU A 180 12.15 10.47 -10.90
N VAL A 181 11.97 10.54 -9.59
CA VAL A 181 13.03 10.86 -8.63
C VAL A 181 13.93 9.66 -8.38
N THR A 182 13.35 8.45 -8.29
CA THR A 182 14.06 7.22 -7.91
C THR A 182 13.67 6.03 -8.82
N PRO A 183 13.94 6.09 -10.15
CA PRO A 183 13.52 5.07 -11.08
C PRO A 183 14.56 3.96 -11.31
N LEU A 184 15.82 4.14 -10.87
CA LEU A 184 16.95 3.34 -11.35
C LEU A 184 16.95 1.91 -10.79
N ALA A 185 16.76 1.75 -9.48
CA ALA A 185 16.78 0.43 -8.85
C ALA A 185 15.64 -0.45 -9.40
N TRP A 186 14.44 0.13 -9.57
CA TRP A 186 13.32 -0.60 -10.14
C TRP A 186 13.53 -0.94 -11.62
N SER A 187 14.03 -0.01 -12.41
CA SER A 187 14.34 -0.27 -13.83
C SER A 187 15.35 -1.42 -13.98
N GLU A 188 16.34 -1.48 -13.08
CA GLU A 188 17.31 -2.57 -13.08
C GLU A 188 16.69 -3.91 -12.65
N ALA A 189 15.82 -3.92 -11.65
CA ALA A 189 15.08 -5.13 -11.25
C ALA A 189 14.21 -5.69 -12.39
N VAL A 190 13.52 -4.81 -13.14
CA VAL A 190 12.71 -5.20 -14.30
C VAL A 190 13.59 -5.62 -15.49
N ARG A 191 14.78 -5.02 -15.66
CA ARG A 191 15.76 -5.51 -16.65
C ARG A 191 16.13 -6.97 -16.38
N GLY A 192 16.35 -7.33 -15.10
CA GLY A 192 16.59 -8.72 -14.71
C GLY A 192 15.47 -9.67 -15.11
N TRP A 193 14.21 -9.26 -14.90
CA TRP A 193 13.04 -10.02 -15.36
C TRP A 193 13.04 -10.21 -16.86
N ARG A 194 13.24 -9.13 -17.62
CA ARG A 194 13.09 -9.10 -19.06
C ARG A 194 14.22 -9.79 -19.80
N ASP A 195 15.48 -9.55 -19.37
CA ASP A 195 16.66 -9.87 -20.16
C ASP A 195 17.44 -11.08 -19.62
N GLU A 196 17.27 -11.44 -18.33
CA GLU A 196 18.18 -12.41 -17.69
C GLU A 196 17.50 -13.74 -17.31
N ILE A 197 16.27 -13.70 -16.79
CA ILE A 197 15.61 -14.92 -16.26
C ILE A 197 14.81 -15.69 -17.30
N GLY A 198 14.69 -15.20 -18.53
CA GLY A 198 13.91 -15.83 -19.59
C GLY A 198 12.42 -15.90 -19.31
N ALA A 199 11.88 -14.95 -18.56
CA ALA A 199 10.43 -14.86 -18.31
C ALA A 199 9.70 -14.29 -19.54
N PRO A 200 8.40 -14.61 -19.71
CA PRO A 200 7.57 -13.92 -20.67
C PRO A 200 7.59 -12.40 -20.46
N PRO A 201 7.55 -11.59 -21.55
CA PRO A 201 7.67 -10.12 -21.48
C PRO A 201 6.36 -9.47 -21.03
N VAL A 202 5.93 -9.78 -19.79
CA VAL A 202 4.68 -9.30 -19.18
C VAL A 202 4.88 -8.25 -18.10
N LEU A 203 6.12 -7.78 -17.93
CA LEU A 203 6.48 -6.71 -17.01
C LEU A 203 7.39 -5.72 -17.73
N ASP A 204 7.02 -4.42 -17.70
CA ASP A 204 7.84 -3.35 -18.24
C ASP A 204 7.75 -2.07 -17.41
N VAL A 205 8.66 -1.12 -17.65
CA VAL A 205 8.78 0.15 -16.91
C VAL A 205 8.49 1.34 -17.84
N ALA A 206 7.49 2.12 -17.46
CA ALA A 206 7.19 3.42 -18.07
C ALA A 206 7.91 4.52 -17.28
N THR A 207 9.18 4.80 -17.59
CA THR A 207 9.90 5.93 -17.01
C THR A 207 9.37 7.25 -17.58
N GLY A 208 9.20 8.25 -16.73
CA GLY A 208 8.67 9.56 -17.12
C GLY A 208 8.08 10.34 -15.96
N THR A 209 7.67 11.55 -16.23
CA THR A 209 7.03 12.48 -15.27
C THR A 209 5.55 12.11 -15.02
N GLY A 210 4.78 13.02 -14.42
CA GLY A 210 3.33 12.83 -14.20
C GLY A 210 2.52 12.55 -15.46
N ASP A 211 2.95 13.03 -16.62
CA ASP A 211 2.31 12.75 -17.91
C ASP A 211 2.39 11.27 -18.30
N ALA A 212 3.53 10.63 -18.01
CA ALA A 212 3.69 9.20 -18.16
C ALA A 212 2.75 8.42 -17.23
N GLY A 213 2.58 8.89 -15.98
CA GLY A 213 1.59 8.31 -15.04
C GLY A 213 0.17 8.39 -15.59
N SER A 214 -0.21 9.54 -16.14
CA SER A 214 -1.52 9.72 -16.77
C SER A 214 -1.71 8.80 -17.98
N ALA A 215 -0.66 8.63 -18.81
CA ALA A 215 -0.68 7.72 -19.96
C ALA A 215 -0.85 6.25 -19.52
N VAL A 216 -0.19 5.83 -18.44
CA VAL A 216 -0.38 4.49 -17.85
C VAL A 216 -1.83 4.28 -17.40
N VAL A 217 -2.42 5.26 -16.69
CA VAL A 217 -3.83 5.18 -16.28
C VAL A 217 -4.76 5.05 -17.49
N ASP A 218 -4.46 5.74 -18.61
CA ASP A 218 -5.25 5.68 -19.84
C ASP A 218 -5.22 4.33 -20.54
N GLN A 219 -4.17 3.56 -20.36
CA GLN A 219 -3.99 2.26 -21.01
C GLN A 219 -4.42 1.07 -20.16
N ALA A 220 -4.39 1.18 -18.84
CA ALA A 220 -4.62 0.07 -17.92
C ALA A 220 -6.09 -0.38 -17.83
N ASP A 221 -6.31 -1.64 -17.45
CA ASP A 221 -7.63 -2.21 -17.13
C ASP A 221 -7.92 -2.18 -15.62
N MET A 222 -6.88 -1.99 -14.82
CA MET A 222 -6.92 -1.79 -13.37
C MET A 222 -5.68 -0.97 -12.98
N VAL A 223 -5.82 -0.06 -12.02
CA VAL A 223 -4.72 0.77 -11.54
C VAL A 223 -4.44 0.51 -10.06
N MET A 224 -3.18 0.25 -9.74
CA MET A 224 -2.67 0.30 -8.37
C MET A 224 -1.78 1.54 -8.23
N PHE A 225 -2.08 2.38 -7.26
CA PHE A 225 -1.36 3.62 -7.01
C PHE A 225 -0.94 3.72 -5.55
N THR A 226 0.31 4.10 -5.33
CA THR A 226 0.81 4.52 -4.02
C THR A 226 1.39 5.93 -4.15
N GLY A 227 0.98 6.86 -3.28
CA GLY A 227 1.47 8.25 -3.31
C GLY A 227 0.56 9.23 -2.59
N SER A 228 0.61 10.51 -2.98
CA SER A 228 -0.13 11.57 -2.30
C SER A 228 -1.65 11.48 -2.48
N VAL A 229 -2.41 11.93 -1.49
CA VAL A 229 -3.88 12.00 -1.51
C VAL A 229 -4.39 12.77 -2.73
N ARG A 230 -3.76 13.89 -3.07
CA ARG A 230 -4.13 14.72 -4.23
C ARG A 230 -4.05 13.94 -5.53
N THR A 231 -2.94 13.26 -5.77
CA THR A 231 -2.73 12.46 -6.98
C THR A 231 -3.65 11.25 -7.01
N GLY A 232 -3.83 10.57 -5.87
CA GLY A 232 -4.74 9.42 -5.76
C GLY A 232 -6.18 9.78 -6.10
N ARG A 233 -6.68 10.93 -5.63
CA ARG A 233 -8.01 11.43 -6.01
C ARG A 233 -8.15 11.68 -7.51
N ALA A 234 -7.15 12.30 -8.14
CA ALA A 234 -7.15 12.52 -9.59
C ALA A 234 -7.18 11.20 -10.38
N ILE A 235 -6.39 10.21 -9.95
CA ILE A 235 -6.38 8.86 -10.54
C ILE A 235 -7.74 8.17 -10.34
N ALA A 236 -8.34 8.25 -9.14
CA ALA A 236 -9.66 7.67 -8.87
C ALA A 236 -10.74 8.23 -9.80
N VAL A 237 -10.78 9.55 -10.00
CA VAL A 237 -11.71 10.20 -10.92
C VAL A 237 -11.51 9.66 -12.34
N ARG A 238 -10.26 9.59 -12.82
CA ARG A 238 -9.98 9.10 -14.16
C ARG A 238 -10.29 7.61 -14.35
N CYS A 239 -10.05 6.79 -13.33
CA CYS A 239 -10.48 5.39 -13.35
C CYS A 239 -12.01 5.26 -13.39
N ALA A 240 -12.73 6.10 -12.65
CA ALA A 240 -14.20 6.12 -12.66
C ALA A 240 -14.77 6.54 -14.02
N GLU A 241 -14.20 7.54 -14.70
CA GLU A 241 -14.57 7.94 -16.06
C GLU A 241 -14.42 6.78 -17.06
N ARG A 242 -13.42 5.91 -16.84
CA ARG A 242 -13.13 4.73 -17.68
C ARG A 242 -13.84 3.45 -17.22
N LEU A 243 -14.56 3.48 -16.09
CA LEU A 243 -15.18 2.31 -15.45
C LEU A 243 -14.19 1.17 -15.17
N ILE A 244 -12.96 1.50 -14.79
CA ILE A 244 -11.94 0.54 -14.38
C ILE A 244 -11.73 0.60 -12.87
N PRO A 245 -11.43 -0.55 -12.20
CA PRO A 245 -11.11 -0.54 -10.78
C PRO A 245 -9.76 0.13 -10.50
N CYS A 246 -9.63 0.70 -9.31
CA CYS A 246 -8.36 1.13 -8.76
C CYS A 246 -8.23 0.73 -7.29
N SER A 247 -6.98 0.56 -6.83
CA SER A 247 -6.61 0.44 -5.42
C SER A 247 -5.60 1.54 -5.11
N LEU A 248 -5.83 2.29 -4.04
CA LEU A 248 -5.05 3.46 -3.70
C LEU A 248 -4.49 3.31 -2.29
N GLU A 249 -3.18 3.43 -2.16
CA GLU A 249 -2.47 3.51 -0.89
C GLU A 249 -1.88 4.91 -0.79
N LEU A 250 -2.39 5.69 0.15
CA LEU A 250 -2.10 7.12 0.22
C LEU A 250 -1.35 7.47 1.50
N GLY A 251 -1.28 8.77 1.82
CA GLY A 251 -0.59 9.25 3.01
C GLY A 251 -1.24 8.81 4.32
N GLY A 252 -0.50 8.98 5.40
CA GLY A 252 -0.91 8.69 6.77
C GLY A 252 -0.58 9.83 7.71
N LYS A 253 -1.14 9.78 8.93
CA LYS A 253 -0.76 10.58 10.09
C LYS A 253 -0.83 9.68 11.31
N ASP A 254 -0.01 8.64 11.28
CA ASP A 254 -0.19 7.48 12.11
C ASP A 254 0.12 7.75 13.58
N ALA A 255 -0.74 7.22 14.43
CA ALA A 255 -0.70 7.43 15.87
C ALA A 255 -0.05 6.25 16.59
N LEU A 256 0.83 6.54 17.55
CA LEU A 256 1.32 5.59 18.54
C LEU A 256 0.77 5.98 19.92
N ILE A 257 0.04 5.06 20.55
CA ILE A 257 -0.63 5.27 21.83
C ILE A 257 0.07 4.45 22.90
N VAL A 258 0.55 5.11 23.97
CA VAL A 258 1.26 4.48 25.09
C VAL A 258 0.43 4.62 26.35
N LEU A 259 -0.08 3.49 26.84
CA LEU A 259 -0.87 3.45 28.07
C LEU A 259 0.04 3.26 29.30
N ALA A 260 -0.44 3.61 30.47
CA ALA A 260 0.34 3.62 31.71
C ALA A 260 0.94 2.27 32.10
N ASP A 261 0.34 1.17 31.63
CA ASP A 261 0.82 -0.20 31.88
C ASP A 261 1.77 -0.74 30.79
N ALA A 262 2.14 0.08 29.80
CA ALA A 262 3.00 -0.34 28.70
C ALA A 262 4.44 -0.69 29.15
N ASP A 263 5.16 -1.44 28.32
CA ASP A 263 6.61 -1.56 28.40
C ASP A 263 7.25 -0.32 27.76
N LEU A 264 7.63 0.65 28.58
CA LEU A 264 8.06 1.97 28.12
C LEU A 264 9.36 1.92 27.32
N GLU A 265 10.33 1.10 27.73
CA GLU A 265 11.60 0.96 27.02
C GLU A 265 11.39 0.43 25.60
N ARG A 266 10.54 -0.60 25.49
CA ARG A 266 10.17 -1.19 24.20
C ARG A 266 9.33 -0.22 23.37
N ALA A 267 8.37 0.48 23.97
CA ALA A 267 7.50 1.44 23.29
C ALA A 267 8.31 2.64 22.75
N ALA A 268 9.24 3.17 23.55
CA ALA A 268 10.14 4.25 23.14
C ALA A 268 11.05 3.82 21.97
N GLY A 269 11.63 2.61 22.03
CA GLY A 269 12.40 2.05 20.92
C GLY A 269 11.60 1.94 19.64
N ALA A 270 10.36 1.48 19.72
CA ALA A 270 9.48 1.35 18.58
C ALA A 270 8.98 2.71 18.04
N ALA A 271 8.72 3.69 18.91
CA ALA A 271 8.37 5.04 18.49
C ALA A 271 9.53 5.68 17.69
N VAL A 272 10.77 5.55 18.19
CA VAL A 272 11.95 6.07 17.50
C VAL A 272 12.17 5.36 16.18
N TRP A 273 12.14 4.02 16.16
CA TRP A 273 12.29 3.29 14.90
C TRP A 273 11.15 3.60 13.92
N GLY A 274 9.90 3.61 14.37
CA GLY A 274 8.74 3.86 13.53
C GLY A 274 8.65 5.29 12.99
N GLY A 275 9.18 6.28 13.71
CA GLY A 275 9.18 7.69 13.28
C GLY A 275 10.46 8.13 12.55
N MET A 276 11.55 7.35 12.64
CA MET A 276 12.85 7.76 12.10
C MET A 276 13.36 6.87 10.95
N THR A 277 12.87 5.62 10.81
CA THR A 277 13.26 4.75 9.70
C THR A 277 13.02 5.44 8.36
N ASN A 278 13.92 5.25 7.41
CA ASN A 278 13.92 5.94 6.12
C ASN A 278 13.85 7.48 6.24
N SER A 279 14.45 8.05 7.30
CA SER A 279 14.35 9.47 7.66
C SER A 279 12.90 9.94 7.83
N GLY A 280 12.02 9.10 8.39
CA GLY A 280 10.59 9.35 8.57
C GLY A 280 9.76 9.33 7.29
N GLN A 281 10.33 8.93 6.17
CA GLN A 281 9.68 8.93 4.86
C GLN A 281 8.96 7.60 4.60
N ALA A 282 8.05 7.25 5.49
CA ALA A 282 7.22 6.04 5.41
C ALA A 282 5.74 6.42 5.61
N CYS A 283 4.87 5.97 4.70
CA CYS A 283 3.42 6.26 4.77
C CYS A 283 2.76 5.73 6.06
N VAL A 284 3.31 4.67 6.65
CA VAL A 284 2.90 4.05 7.91
C VAL A 284 3.78 4.49 9.08
N GLY A 285 4.65 5.50 8.89
CA GLY A 285 5.54 6.03 9.92
C GLY A 285 4.79 6.61 11.11
N VAL A 286 5.35 6.43 12.30
CA VAL A 286 4.80 7.07 13.51
C VAL A 286 5.04 8.56 13.43
N GLU A 287 3.97 9.34 13.33
CA GLU A 287 4.05 10.80 13.24
C GLU A 287 3.46 11.53 14.44
N ARG A 288 2.56 10.86 15.20
CA ARG A 288 1.94 11.40 16.42
C ARG A 288 2.04 10.36 17.53
N VAL A 289 2.49 10.79 18.69
CA VAL A 289 2.61 9.92 19.86
C VAL A 289 1.75 10.48 21.00
N TYR A 290 0.84 9.65 21.53
CA TYR A 290 -0.04 9.99 22.63
C TYR A 290 0.34 9.13 23.84
N VAL A 291 0.69 9.77 24.95
CA VAL A 291 1.22 9.09 26.14
C VAL A 291 0.38 9.44 27.35
N GLU A 292 -0.14 8.42 28.05
CA GLU A 292 -0.87 8.64 29.30
C GLU A 292 0.00 9.39 30.33
N ALA A 293 -0.61 10.34 31.03
CA ALA A 293 0.01 11.27 31.95
C ALA A 293 0.97 10.62 33.00
N PRO A 294 0.63 9.47 33.60
CA PRO A 294 1.50 8.86 34.61
C PRO A 294 2.87 8.42 34.12
N VAL A 295 3.02 8.17 32.83
CA VAL A 295 4.27 7.64 32.22
C VAL A 295 4.88 8.60 31.19
N TYR A 296 4.32 9.79 31.04
CA TYR A 296 4.71 10.73 30.02
C TYR A 296 6.17 11.17 30.14
N ASP A 297 6.59 11.64 31.32
CA ASP A 297 7.92 12.20 31.50
C ASP A 297 9.01 11.14 31.29
N GLU A 298 8.84 9.93 31.83
CA GLU A 298 9.75 8.80 31.64
C GLU A 298 9.83 8.41 30.16
N PHE A 299 8.70 8.32 29.47
CA PHE A 299 8.67 7.99 28.05
C PHE A 299 9.39 9.04 27.19
N VAL A 300 9.17 10.33 27.45
CA VAL A 300 9.83 11.44 26.76
C VAL A 300 11.34 11.40 26.96
N GLU A 301 11.81 11.12 28.18
CA GLU A 301 13.24 10.96 28.47
C GLU A 301 13.85 9.83 27.66
N LEU A 302 13.21 8.66 27.65
CA LEU A 302 13.65 7.49 26.88
C LEU A 302 13.74 7.77 25.37
N VAL A 303 12.70 8.40 24.79
CA VAL A 303 12.68 8.75 23.36
C VAL A 303 13.77 9.77 23.04
N THR A 304 13.90 10.82 23.87
CA THR A 304 14.90 11.88 23.70
C THR A 304 16.32 11.31 23.70
N GLY A 305 16.63 10.43 24.66
CA GLY A 305 17.92 9.73 24.73
C GLY A 305 18.21 8.89 23.48
N LYS A 306 17.22 8.11 23.02
CA LYS A 306 17.36 7.26 21.84
C LYS A 306 17.52 8.08 20.55
N VAL A 307 16.74 9.14 20.37
CA VAL A 307 16.84 10.02 19.18
C VAL A 307 18.18 10.75 19.14
N SER A 308 18.66 11.22 20.30
CA SER A 308 19.98 11.88 20.40
C SER A 308 21.16 10.97 20.04
N ALA A 309 20.99 9.66 20.18
CA ALA A 309 22.03 8.68 19.87
C ALA A 309 22.05 8.26 18.39
N LEU A 310 21.08 8.68 17.57
CA LEU A 310 21.01 8.31 16.15
C LEU A 310 22.14 8.92 15.36
N ARG A 311 22.78 8.10 14.53
CA ARG A 311 23.85 8.50 13.61
C ARG A 311 23.24 8.81 12.25
N GLN A 312 23.33 10.05 11.80
CA GLN A 312 22.79 10.48 10.53
C GLN A 312 23.87 10.56 9.45
N GLY A 313 23.61 9.97 8.29
CA GLY A 313 24.46 10.04 7.11
C GLY A 313 24.17 8.94 6.09
N MET A 314 24.68 9.13 4.89
CA MET A 314 24.73 8.08 3.87
C MET A 314 26.08 7.36 4.03
N ASP A 315 26.05 6.21 4.64
CA ASP A 315 27.25 5.41 4.94
C ASP A 315 27.69 4.53 3.75
N ALA A 316 28.91 3.97 3.85
CA ALA A 316 29.42 3.10 2.81
C ALA A 316 28.59 1.79 2.73
N PRO A 317 28.37 1.22 1.52
CA PRO A 317 27.64 -0.01 1.35
C PRO A 317 28.18 -1.17 2.19
N GLY A 318 27.38 -1.71 3.10
CA GLY A 318 27.72 -2.80 4.02
C GLY A 318 28.36 -2.36 5.33
N SER A 319 28.52 -1.06 5.59
CA SER A 319 29.17 -0.59 6.83
C SER A 319 28.25 -0.52 8.04
N PHE A 320 26.94 -0.25 7.83
CA PHE A 320 25.96 -0.02 8.90
C PHE A 320 26.42 1.03 9.93
N ALA A 321 27.16 2.05 9.45
CA ALA A 321 27.71 3.10 10.28
C ALA A 321 26.72 4.23 10.57
N SER A 322 25.65 4.34 9.81
CA SER A 322 24.57 5.30 9.98
C SER A 322 23.24 4.60 10.20
N ASP A 323 22.37 5.20 11.03
CA ASP A 323 21.05 4.70 11.34
C ASP A 323 20.00 5.29 10.38
N ILE A 324 20.10 6.58 10.06
CA ILE A 324 19.22 7.28 9.13
C ILE A 324 20.04 8.07 8.08
N GLY A 325 19.47 8.24 6.88
CA GLY A 325 20.12 8.91 5.77
C GLY A 325 19.65 10.34 5.52
N ALA A 326 19.75 10.77 4.27
CA ALA A 326 19.16 12.00 3.77
C ALA A 326 17.67 11.82 3.47
N MET A 327 16.96 12.92 3.33
CA MET A 327 15.62 12.97 2.73
C MET A 327 15.75 13.03 1.21
N VAL A 328 14.78 12.46 0.51
CA VAL A 328 14.90 12.26 -0.94
C VAL A 328 14.77 13.56 -1.72
N THR A 329 13.94 14.52 -1.26
CA THR A 329 13.73 15.77 -1.98
C THR A 329 13.91 17.00 -1.08
N THR A 330 14.40 18.11 -1.64
CA THR A 330 14.50 19.40 -0.93
C THR A 330 13.11 19.90 -0.52
N ALA A 331 12.11 19.71 -1.38
CA ALA A 331 10.73 20.11 -1.07
C ALA A 331 10.20 19.40 0.19
N GLN A 332 10.59 18.13 0.42
CA GLN A 332 10.20 17.44 1.64
C GLN A 332 10.93 17.95 2.87
N VAL A 333 12.22 18.34 2.74
CA VAL A 333 12.96 19.02 3.81
C VAL A 333 12.29 20.36 4.18
N ASP A 334 11.79 21.10 3.18
CA ASP A 334 11.05 22.36 3.40
C ASP A 334 9.77 22.14 4.20
N ILE A 335 8.98 21.11 3.85
CA ILE A 335 7.75 20.74 4.59
C ILE A 335 8.07 20.45 6.06
N VAL A 336 9.10 19.63 6.32
CA VAL A 336 9.49 19.29 7.70
C VAL A 336 9.90 20.55 8.49
N ALA A 337 10.72 21.41 7.88
CA ALA A 337 11.15 22.64 8.50
C ALA A 337 9.97 23.57 8.83
N ASP A 338 9.01 23.69 7.90
CA ASP A 338 7.80 24.50 8.08
C ASP A 338 6.89 23.95 9.19
N HIS A 339 6.76 22.61 9.30
CA HIS A 339 5.98 21.99 10.38
C HIS A 339 6.61 22.19 11.75
N VAL A 340 7.94 22.06 11.84
CA VAL A 340 8.67 22.34 13.09
C VAL A 340 8.56 23.81 13.47
N ALA A 341 8.72 24.73 12.51
CA ALA A 341 8.60 26.17 12.75
C ALA A 341 7.19 26.57 13.20
N ASP A 342 6.13 26.02 12.57
CA ASP A 342 4.73 26.22 12.98
C ASP A 342 4.49 25.74 14.41
N ALA A 343 4.99 24.55 14.76
CA ALA A 343 4.85 23.99 16.09
C ALA A 343 5.51 24.88 17.16
N VAL A 344 6.75 25.29 16.93
CA VAL A 344 7.49 26.18 17.83
C VAL A 344 6.79 27.53 17.98
N ALA A 345 6.31 28.12 16.87
CA ALA A 345 5.57 29.39 16.91
C ALA A 345 4.26 29.30 17.71
N LYS A 346 3.69 28.10 17.85
CA LYS A 346 2.48 27.82 18.63
C LYS A 346 2.76 27.31 20.06
N GLY A 347 4.03 27.26 20.46
CA GLY A 347 4.41 26.95 21.84
C GLY A 347 5.02 25.57 22.07
N ALA A 348 5.18 24.74 21.04
CA ALA A 348 5.89 23.47 21.17
C ALA A 348 7.37 23.70 21.51
N ARG A 349 7.95 22.75 22.26
CA ARG A 349 9.38 22.73 22.55
C ARG A 349 10.09 21.65 21.76
N VAL A 350 11.24 22.02 21.17
CA VAL A 350 12.17 21.07 20.55
C VAL A 350 13.12 20.54 21.63
N LEU A 351 13.12 19.25 21.87
CA LEU A 351 14.04 18.61 22.83
C LEU A 351 15.32 18.13 22.14
N VAL A 352 15.21 17.68 20.88
CA VAL A 352 16.33 17.21 20.04
C VAL A 352 16.12 17.70 18.62
N GLY A 353 17.17 18.05 17.91
CA GLY A 353 17.19 18.36 16.49
C GLY A 353 16.52 19.71 16.14
N GLY A 354 15.57 19.68 15.23
CA GLY A 354 14.78 20.83 14.80
C GLY A 354 15.44 21.69 13.72
N GLN A 355 16.58 21.29 13.17
CA GLN A 355 17.33 22.09 12.21
C GLN A 355 17.65 21.31 10.92
N ARG A 356 17.76 22.04 9.82
CA ARG A 356 18.32 21.52 8.57
C ARG A 356 19.79 21.21 8.74
N GLY A 357 20.23 20.09 8.20
CA GLY A 357 21.63 19.75 8.06
C GLY A 357 22.19 20.07 6.67
N ALA A 358 23.31 19.48 6.32
CA ALA A 358 23.92 19.63 5.01
C ALA A 358 23.13 18.86 3.94
N GLY A 359 23.04 19.42 2.74
CA GLY A 359 22.28 18.81 1.62
C GLY A 359 20.81 18.62 1.97
N ASN A 360 20.25 17.48 1.61
CA ASN A 360 18.85 17.13 1.91
C ASN A 360 18.71 16.42 3.27
N THR A 361 19.38 16.86 4.32
CA THR A 361 19.21 16.31 5.67
C THR A 361 18.39 17.24 6.56
N PHE A 362 17.61 16.63 7.44
CA PHE A 362 16.96 17.28 8.57
C PHE A 362 17.27 16.49 9.82
N GLN A 363 17.65 17.15 10.90
CA GLN A 363 18.03 16.47 12.14
C GLN A 363 16.85 15.66 12.70
N PRO A 364 17.08 14.43 13.22
CA PRO A 364 16.08 13.71 13.99
C PRO A 364 15.52 14.60 15.10
N THR A 365 14.20 14.77 15.14
CA THR A 365 13.56 15.84 15.94
C THR A 365 12.51 15.26 16.87
N VAL A 366 12.55 15.70 18.13
CA VAL A 366 11.52 15.42 19.14
C VAL A 366 10.83 16.73 19.53
N LEU A 367 9.51 16.77 19.36
CA LEU A 367 8.63 17.87 19.73
C LEU A 367 7.74 17.45 20.90
N VAL A 368 7.64 18.31 21.91
CA VAL A 368 6.73 18.16 23.06
C VAL A 368 5.89 19.41 23.23
N ASP A 369 4.91 19.37 24.12
CA ASP A 369 3.93 20.46 24.33
C ASP A 369 3.18 20.81 23.03
N VAL A 370 2.90 19.76 22.23
CA VAL A 370 2.17 19.88 20.96
C VAL A 370 0.68 19.70 21.17
N ASP A 371 -0.11 20.34 20.32
CA ASP A 371 -1.56 20.18 20.25
C ASP A 371 -2.08 20.14 18.80
N HIS A 372 -3.36 19.83 18.63
CA HIS A 372 -3.98 19.68 17.32
C HIS A 372 -4.21 20.98 16.54
N SER A 373 -3.80 22.14 17.04
CA SER A 373 -3.73 23.37 16.27
C SER A 373 -2.47 23.44 15.38
N MET A 374 -1.48 22.60 15.67
CA MET A 374 -0.18 22.56 15.00
C MET A 374 -0.21 21.68 13.77
N ARG A 375 0.47 22.10 12.70
CA ARG A 375 0.53 21.36 11.44
C ARG A 375 1.13 19.97 11.63
N CYS A 376 2.18 19.84 12.44
CA CYS A 376 2.82 18.55 12.74
C CYS A 376 1.88 17.53 13.40
N MET A 377 0.71 17.92 13.88
CA MET A 377 -0.30 17.04 14.44
C MET A 377 -1.47 16.75 13.48
N ARG A 378 -1.58 17.49 12.37
CA ARG A 378 -2.70 17.42 11.42
C ARG A 378 -2.28 16.96 10.02
N GLU A 379 -1.18 17.49 9.51
CA GLU A 379 -0.70 17.25 8.16
C GLU A 379 0.41 16.18 8.18
N GLU A 380 0.46 15.34 7.14
CA GLU A 380 1.55 14.37 6.97
C GLU A 380 2.89 15.12 6.87
N THR A 381 3.81 14.85 7.80
CA THR A 381 5.14 15.49 7.83
C THR A 381 6.12 14.74 6.92
N PHE A 382 6.06 13.42 6.91
CA PHE A 382 6.89 12.53 6.08
C PHE A 382 8.39 12.85 6.21
N GLY A 383 8.85 13.00 7.45
CA GLY A 383 10.22 13.36 7.81
C GLY A 383 10.58 12.93 9.24
N PRO A 384 11.85 13.05 9.64
CA PRO A 384 12.37 12.48 10.88
C PRO A 384 11.94 13.28 12.11
N THR A 385 10.64 13.32 12.40
CA THR A 385 10.06 14.05 13.53
C THR A 385 9.11 13.18 14.34
N LEU A 386 9.17 13.29 15.67
CA LEU A 386 8.21 12.71 16.61
C LEU A 386 7.56 13.81 17.42
N ALA A 387 6.26 13.99 17.25
CA ALA A 387 5.44 14.92 18.04
C ALA A 387 4.75 14.12 19.16
N ILE A 388 5.10 14.42 20.43
CA ILE A 388 4.65 13.68 21.62
C ILE A 388 3.69 14.54 22.42
N MET A 389 2.46 14.10 22.54
CA MET A 389 1.38 14.75 23.26
C MET A 389 1.03 13.94 24.54
N ARG A 390 0.93 14.63 25.66
CA ARG A 390 0.39 14.08 26.89
C ARG A 390 -1.12 13.98 26.80
N VAL A 391 -1.68 12.87 27.29
CA VAL A 391 -3.12 12.64 27.40
C VAL A 391 -3.46 12.15 28.82
N ASP A 392 -4.68 12.39 29.28
CA ASP A 392 -5.09 12.04 30.64
C ASP A 392 -5.37 10.54 30.77
N ASP A 393 -6.01 9.93 29.76
CA ASP A 393 -6.41 8.52 29.79
C ASP A 393 -6.54 7.90 28.38
N GLU A 394 -6.94 6.61 28.34
CA GLU A 394 -7.12 5.86 27.09
C GLU A 394 -8.23 6.43 26.19
N ASP A 395 -9.25 7.06 26.77
CA ASP A 395 -10.38 7.59 26.01
C ASP A 395 -9.96 8.86 25.26
N GLU A 396 -9.21 9.74 25.91
CA GLU A 396 -8.60 10.90 25.27
C GLU A 396 -7.57 10.49 24.23
N ALA A 397 -6.70 9.51 24.53
CA ALA A 397 -5.72 9.01 23.56
C ALA A 397 -6.37 8.53 22.26
N ILE A 398 -7.46 7.75 22.37
CA ILE A 398 -8.22 7.26 21.21
C ILE A 398 -8.92 8.41 20.47
N ALA A 399 -9.51 9.35 21.20
CA ALA A 399 -10.18 10.51 20.60
C ALA A 399 -9.18 11.36 19.79
N MET A 400 -8.00 11.65 20.35
CA MET A 400 -6.94 12.39 19.68
C MET A 400 -6.35 11.62 18.50
N ALA A 401 -6.15 10.30 18.62
CA ALA A 401 -5.67 9.48 17.51
C ALA A 401 -6.65 9.50 16.33
N ASN A 402 -7.96 9.44 16.60
CA ASN A 402 -9.01 9.43 15.58
C ASN A 402 -9.32 10.82 15.00
N ASP A 403 -8.94 11.91 15.68
CA ASP A 403 -9.08 13.28 15.19
C ASP A 403 -8.04 13.56 14.08
N SER A 404 -8.24 12.91 12.94
CA SER A 404 -7.40 13.01 11.76
C SER A 404 -8.21 12.73 10.50
N GLU A 405 -7.85 13.38 9.41
CA GLU A 405 -8.37 13.05 8.07
C GLU A 405 -7.79 11.73 7.52
N TYR A 406 -6.76 11.20 8.15
CA TYR A 406 -6.05 9.97 7.79
C TYR A 406 -6.47 8.79 8.66
N GLY A 407 -6.17 7.60 8.20
CA GLY A 407 -6.42 6.35 8.94
C GLY A 407 -5.70 5.18 8.29
N LEU A 408 -4.36 5.26 8.13
CA LEU A 408 -3.58 4.20 7.49
C LEU A 408 -3.17 3.14 8.50
N SER A 409 -2.34 3.49 9.47
CA SER A 409 -1.97 2.57 10.53
C SER A 409 -1.95 3.24 11.92
N SER A 410 -1.89 2.43 12.96
CA SER A 410 -1.73 2.88 14.34
C SER A 410 -0.99 1.82 15.15
N SER A 411 -0.44 2.25 16.29
CA SER A 411 0.28 1.40 17.25
C SER A 411 -0.28 1.62 18.64
N LEU A 412 -0.59 0.53 19.36
CA LEU A 412 -1.19 0.56 20.71
C LEU A 412 -0.33 -0.24 21.68
N TRP A 413 0.02 0.36 22.80
CA TRP A 413 0.94 -0.20 23.79
C TRP A 413 0.28 -0.38 25.16
N THR A 414 0.11 -1.63 25.57
CA THR A 414 -0.43 -2.05 26.87
C THR A 414 -0.01 -3.50 27.15
N ARG A 415 0.14 -3.86 28.42
CA ARG A 415 0.35 -5.27 28.84
C ARG A 415 -0.95 -6.06 28.96
N ASP A 416 -2.09 -5.37 29.02
CA ASP A 416 -3.41 -6.00 29.11
C ASP A 416 -3.97 -6.34 27.72
N ARG A 417 -4.02 -7.64 27.39
CA ARG A 417 -4.53 -8.13 26.10
C ARG A 417 -6.02 -7.82 25.88
N ALA A 418 -6.83 -7.88 26.94
CA ALA A 418 -8.27 -7.60 26.82
C ALA A 418 -8.49 -6.10 26.56
N ARG A 419 -7.70 -5.24 27.20
CA ARG A 419 -7.66 -3.80 26.95
C ARG A 419 -7.24 -3.53 25.50
N ALA A 420 -6.17 -4.18 25.03
CA ALA A 420 -5.70 -4.04 23.65
C ALA A 420 -6.77 -4.44 22.62
N GLU A 421 -7.47 -5.57 22.80
CA GLU A 421 -8.53 -6.01 21.90
C GLU A 421 -9.72 -5.02 21.90
N ARG A 422 -10.12 -4.52 23.05
CA ARG A 422 -11.21 -3.56 23.18
C ARG A 422 -10.86 -2.22 22.51
N LEU A 423 -9.66 -1.70 22.77
CA LEU A 423 -9.25 -0.39 22.27
C LEU A 423 -8.91 -0.42 20.77
N SER A 424 -8.29 -1.48 20.25
CA SER A 424 -8.00 -1.60 18.82
C SER A 424 -9.26 -1.48 17.95
N ARG A 425 -10.43 -1.91 18.44
CA ARG A 425 -11.72 -1.77 17.75
C ARG A 425 -12.23 -0.32 17.68
N ARG A 426 -11.68 0.56 18.49
CA ARG A 426 -12.06 1.99 18.57
C ARG A 426 -11.14 2.88 17.75
N ILE A 427 -9.98 2.36 17.32
CA ILE A 427 -9.02 3.09 16.50
C ILE A 427 -9.48 3.09 15.04
N GLU A 428 -9.56 4.26 14.42
CA GLU A 428 -10.01 4.46 13.05
C GLU A 428 -8.83 4.40 12.07
N ALA A 429 -8.18 3.24 12.00
CA ALA A 429 -7.10 2.96 11.06
C ALA A 429 -7.26 1.58 10.41
N GLY A 430 -6.78 1.44 9.18
CA GLY A 430 -6.84 0.18 8.44
C GLY A 430 -5.98 -0.93 9.02
N SER A 431 -4.92 -0.57 9.77
CA SER A 431 -4.05 -1.51 10.47
C SER A 431 -3.75 -1.03 11.88
N VAL A 432 -3.78 -1.95 12.87
CA VAL A 432 -3.38 -1.66 14.25
C VAL A 432 -2.34 -2.67 14.70
N SER A 433 -1.17 -2.19 15.09
CA SER A 433 -0.11 -3.01 15.70
C SER A 433 -0.23 -2.92 17.23
N VAL A 434 -0.24 -4.06 17.92
CA VAL A 434 -0.24 -4.10 19.39
C VAL A 434 1.16 -4.45 19.89
N ASN A 435 1.73 -3.60 20.75
CA ASN A 435 3.08 -3.74 21.31
C ASN A 435 4.20 -3.87 20.26
N ASN A 436 4.00 -3.26 19.10
CA ASN A 436 4.97 -3.10 18.04
C ASN A 436 4.57 -1.90 17.16
N ALA A 437 5.47 -1.41 16.31
CA ALA A 437 5.19 -0.37 15.32
C ALA A 437 5.42 -0.91 13.90
N LEU A 438 4.71 -0.41 12.90
CA LEU A 438 4.83 -0.72 11.47
C LEU A 438 4.61 -2.19 11.08
N VAL A 439 4.64 -3.14 12.01
CA VAL A 439 4.70 -4.58 11.72
C VAL A 439 3.45 -5.09 10.97
N ALA A 440 2.28 -4.51 11.20
CA ALA A 440 1.05 -4.90 10.50
C ALA A 440 1.15 -4.67 8.97
N THR A 441 1.93 -3.69 8.55
CA THR A 441 2.16 -3.33 7.13
C THR A 441 2.86 -4.43 6.33
N PHE A 442 3.70 -5.23 6.97
CA PHE A 442 4.48 -6.28 6.33
C PHE A 442 3.85 -7.67 6.47
N GLN A 443 2.58 -7.74 6.91
CA GLN A 443 1.88 -9.02 7.09
C GLN A 443 0.96 -9.31 5.90
N MET A 444 1.45 -9.99 4.87
CA MET A 444 0.71 -10.31 3.65
C MET A 444 -0.61 -11.08 3.90
N PRO A 445 -0.75 -11.95 4.94
CA PRO A 445 -2.01 -12.64 5.21
C PRO A 445 -3.17 -11.73 5.66
N VAL A 446 -2.88 -10.54 6.23
CA VAL A 446 -3.90 -9.61 6.72
C VAL A 446 -4.05 -8.40 5.79
N PRO A 447 -5.21 -7.74 5.75
CA PRO A 447 -5.39 -6.55 4.93
C PRO A 447 -4.43 -5.43 5.34
N MET A 448 -3.84 -4.78 4.35
CA MET A 448 -3.19 -3.49 4.47
C MET A 448 -3.92 -2.52 3.56
N GLY A 449 -4.52 -1.49 4.09
CA GLY A 449 -5.24 -0.48 3.33
C GLY A 449 -5.69 0.66 4.21
N GLY A 450 -5.72 1.87 3.65
CA GLY A 450 -6.08 3.08 4.38
C GLY A 450 -7.59 3.27 4.51
N TRP A 451 -8.02 3.76 5.67
CA TRP A 451 -9.35 4.33 5.88
C TRP A 451 -9.32 5.84 5.63
N LYS A 452 -10.47 6.48 5.63
CA LYS A 452 -10.61 7.93 5.41
C LYS A 452 -9.85 8.37 4.13
N ASN A 453 -8.97 9.37 4.22
CA ASN A 453 -8.17 9.84 3.10
C ASN A 453 -6.90 9.00 2.82
N SER A 454 -6.63 7.97 3.62
CA SER A 454 -5.42 7.18 3.47
C SER A 454 -5.50 6.07 2.41
N GLY A 455 -6.66 5.82 1.82
CA GLY A 455 -6.72 4.84 0.74
C GLY A 455 -8.10 4.44 0.26
N LEU A 456 -8.07 3.58 -0.75
CA LEU A 456 -9.24 2.91 -1.31
C LEU A 456 -8.84 1.48 -1.70
N GLY A 457 -9.53 0.49 -1.13
CA GLY A 457 -9.16 -0.91 -1.34
C GLY A 457 -8.14 -1.41 -0.32
N SER A 458 -7.36 -2.40 -0.70
CA SER A 458 -6.34 -3.00 0.18
C SER A 458 -5.18 -3.56 -0.64
N ARG A 459 -3.96 -3.39 -0.13
CA ARG A 459 -2.75 -3.93 -0.78
C ARG A 459 -2.65 -5.44 -0.60
N PHE A 460 -2.79 -5.92 0.62
CA PHE A 460 -2.67 -7.33 1.00
C PHE A 460 -4.01 -7.92 1.48
N GLY A 461 -3.97 -8.98 2.24
CA GLY A 461 -5.16 -9.68 2.77
C GLY A 461 -5.24 -11.10 2.23
N GLY A 462 -4.10 -11.79 2.14
CA GLY A 462 -4.04 -13.14 1.60
C GLY A 462 -4.53 -13.21 0.16
N ALA A 463 -5.56 -14.00 -0.09
CA ALA A 463 -6.16 -14.11 -1.41
C ALA A 463 -6.67 -12.77 -1.97
N ALA A 464 -7.18 -11.87 -1.13
CA ALA A 464 -7.72 -10.57 -1.57
C ALA A 464 -6.63 -9.72 -2.24
N GLY A 465 -5.37 -9.81 -1.77
CA GLY A 465 -4.23 -9.12 -2.35
C GLY A 465 -3.92 -9.51 -3.80
N VAL A 466 -4.29 -10.73 -4.22
CA VAL A 466 -4.19 -11.21 -5.61
C VAL A 466 -5.49 -11.01 -6.37
N LEU A 467 -6.63 -11.31 -5.73
CA LEU A 467 -7.94 -11.28 -6.36
C LEU A 467 -8.37 -9.88 -6.79
N LYS A 468 -7.83 -8.81 -6.19
CA LYS A 468 -8.07 -7.44 -6.65
C LYS A 468 -7.60 -7.19 -8.09
N TYR A 469 -6.61 -7.94 -8.57
CA TYR A 469 -6.12 -7.89 -9.95
C TYR A 469 -6.91 -8.79 -10.90
N CYS A 470 -8.02 -9.36 -10.42
CA CYS A 470 -8.86 -10.30 -11.17
C CYS A 470 -10.30 -9.81 -11.27
N ARG A 471 -10.99 -10.32 -12.28
CA ARG A 471 -12.43 -10.25 -12.43
C ARG A 471 -13.03 -11.60 -12.05
N GLN A 472 -14.19 -11.59 -11.43
CA GLN A 472 -14.93 -12.81 -11.11
C GLN A 472 -16.03 -13.03 -12.15
N GLN A 473 -16.09 -14.24 -12.68
CA GLN A 473 -17.10 -14.66 -13.62
C GLN A 473 -17.96 -15.78 -13.01
N SER A 474 -19.28 -15.60 -12.99
CA SER A 474 -20.19 -16.65 -12.58
C SER A 474 -20.48 -17.59 -13.75
N VAL A 475 -20.27 -18.89 -13.53
CA VAL A 475 -20.65 -19.94 -14.46
C VAL A 475 -21.74 -20.77 -13.82
N VAL A 476 -22.87 -20.87 -14.50
CA VAL A 476 -24.03 -21.65 -14.06
C VAL A 476 -24.26 -22.75 -15.08
N GLU A 477 -24.12 -23.98 -14.64
CA GLU A 477 -24.28 -25.19 -15.47
C GLU A 477 -25.52 -25.97 -15.03
N GLU A 478 -26.39 -26.29 -15.96
CA GLU A 478 -27.52 -27.16 -15.70
C GLU A 478 -27.04 -28.62 -15.54
N ARG A 479 -27.45 -29.28 -14.46
CA ARG A 479 -27.17 -30.72 -14.27
C ARG A 479 -27.99 -31.60 -15.19
N PHE A 480 -29.17 -31.13 -15.57
CA PHE A 480 -30.09 -31.78 -16.50
C PHE A 480 -30.57 -30.75 -17.51
N THR A 481 -30.57 -31.13 -18.78
CA THR A 481 -30.97 -30.26 -19.89
C THR A 481 -32.28 -30.74 -20.50
N PRO A 482 -33.46 -30.40 -19.91
CA PRO A 482 -34.74 -30.73 -20.49
C PRO A 482 -34.95 -29.99 -21.81
N LYS A 483 -35.82 -30.50 -22.68
CA LYS A 483 -36.13 -29.85 -23.97
C LYS A 483 -36.72 -28.44 -23.82
N SER A 484 -37.30 -28.10 -22.68
CA SER A 484 -37.79 -26.77 -22.37
C SER A 484 -37.82 -26.54 -20.85
N GLU A 485 -37.56 -25.33 -20.42
CA GLU A 485 -37.71 -24.90 -19.03
C GLU A 485 -39.16 -24.48 -18.73
N PRO A 486 -39.62 -24.62 -17.45
CA PRO A 486 -40.98 -24.25 -17.08
C PRO A 486 -41.35 -22.78 -17.38
N MET A 487 -40.35 -21.89 -17.42
CA MET A 487 -40.52 -20.46 -17.64
C MET A 487 -40.34 -20.03 -19.11
N TRP A 488 -39.97 -20.97 -20.01
CA TRP A 488 -39.76 -20.62 -21.42
C TRP A 488 -41.09 -20.50 -22.18
N TYR A 489 -41.07 -19.71 -23.24
CA TYR A 489 -42.21 -19.55 -24.13
C TYR A 489 -42.40 -20.76 -25.03
N PRO A 490 -43.65 -21.07 -25.43
CA PRO A 490 -44.90 -20.36 -25.04
C PRO A 490 -45.30 -20.65 -23.60
N VAL A 491 -45.88 -19.67 -22.90
CA VAL A 491 -46.33 -19.80 -21.52
C VAL A 491 -47.44 -20.86 -21.44
N ASN A 492 -47.24 -21.86 -20.58
CA ASN A 492 -48.26 -22.87 -20.29
C ASN A 492 -49.01 -22.51 -18.98
N PRO A 493 -50.31 -22.12 -19.01
CA PRO A 493 -51.01 -21.69 -17.81
C PRO A 493 -51.03 -22.71 -16.67
N THR A 494 -51.10 -24.00 -17.00
CA THR A 494 -51.08 -25.08 -15.99
C THR A 494 -49.71 -25.17 -15.30
N ARG A 495 -48.62 -25.15 -16.06
CA ARG A 495 -47.25 -25.15 -15.51
C ARG A 495 -47.00 -23.92 -14.65
N SER A 496 -47.45 -22.74 -15.10
CA SER A 496 -47.26 -21.48 -14.36
C SER A 496 -48.03 -21.49 -13.02
N ARG A 497 -49.27 -22.00 -12.99
CA ARG A 497 -50.03 -22.16 -11.74
C ARG A 497 -49.38 -23.17 -10.78
N LEU A 498 -48.87 -24.28 -11.29
CA LEU A 498 -48.17 -25.27 -10.47
C LEU A 498 -46.89 -24.67 -9.88
N MET A 499 -46.14 -23.92 -10.68
CA MET A 499 -44.92 -23.24 -10.22
C MET A 499 -45.22 -22.21 -9.17
N SER A 500 -46.25 -21.40 -9.33
CA SER A 500 -46.69 -20.42 -8.31
C SER A 500 -47.03 -21.10 -6.98
N ARG A 501 -47.69 -22.24 -7.03
CA ARG A 501 -47.96 -23.05 -5.83
C ARG A 501 -46.70 -23.61 -5.21
N ALA A 502 -45.76 -24.13 -6.02
CA ALA A 502 -44.49 -24.64 -5.55
C ALA A 502 -43.65 -23.53 -4.90
N VAL A 503 -43.55 -22.34 -5.50
CA VAL A 503 -42.86 -21.17 -4.93
C VAL A 503 -43.47 -20.78 -3.59
N ARG A 504 -44.81 -20.77 -3.50
CA ARG A 504 -45.49 -20.47 -2.23
C ARG A 504 -45.21 -21.55 -1.17
N PHE A 505 -45.28 -22.83 -1.54
CA PHE A 505 -45.02 -23.94 -0.64
C PHE A 505 -43.58 -23.93 -0.11
N LEU A 506 -42.60 -23.65 -0.95
CA LEU A 506 -41.19 -23.62 -0.61
C LEU A 506 -40.76 -22.35 0.11
N GLY A 507 -41.37 -21.20 -0.25
CA GLY A 507 -40.97 -19.89 0.26
C GLY A 507 -41.71 -19.41 1.49
N ALA A 508 -42.91 -19.92 1.79
CA ALA A 508 -43.64 -19.44 2.96
C ALA A 508 -43.12 -20.05 4.26
N HIS A 509 -42.89 -19.24 5.28
CA HIS A 509 -42.46 -19.68 6.62
C HIS A 509 -43.63 -20.26 7.45
N ASP A 510 -44.85 -19.73 7.25
CA ASP A 510 -46.07 -20.21 7.94
C ASP A 510 -46.69 -21.37 7.15
N TRP A 511 -46.88 -22.52 7.80
CA TRP A 511 -47.45 -23.71 7.19
C TRP A 511 -48.85 -23.50 6.59
N ARG A 512 -49.70 -22.63 7.21
CA ARG A 512 -51.02 -22.30 6.67
C ARG A 512 -50.93 -21.54 5.35
N ARG A 513 -49.89 -20.71 5.19
CA ARG A 513 -49.60 -20.02 3.93
C ARG A 513 -49.01 -20.99 2.89
N ARG A 514 -48.23 -21.98 3.30
CA ARG A 514 -47.71 -23.02 2.41
C ARG A 514 -48.83 -23.82 1.76
N LEU A 515 -49.88 -24.15 2.53
CA LEU A 515 -51.01 -24.94 2.06
C LEU A 515 -52.18 -24.12 1.51
N ASP A 516 -52.02 -22.78 1.40
CA ASP A 516 -53.08 -21.85 0.94
C ASP A 516 -54.36 -21.88 1.78
N LEU A 517 -54.25 -22.24 3.05
CA LEU A 517 -55.35 -22.41 4.00
C LEU A 517 -55.87 -21.08 4.60
N ARG A 518 -55.27 -19.94 4.29
CA ARG A 518 -55.81 -18.62 4.64
C ARG A 518 -56.86 -18.29 3.58
N GLY A 519 -58.13 -18.53 3.93
CA GLY A 519 -59.26 -18.28 3.10
C GLY A 519 -59.23 -16.91 2.44
N ARG A 520 -59.67 -16.87 1.19
CA ARG A 520 -59.96 -15.65 0.47
C ARG A 520 -60.96 -14.81 1.33
N ARG A 521 -60.45 -13.73 1.92
CA ARG A 521 -61.26 -12.62 2.37
C ARG A 521 -61.32 -11.58 1.27
#